data_248050282ffc3030e53b636ce4309b6b
#
_entry.id   248050282ffc3030e53b636ce4309b6b
#
_cell.length_a   1.000
_cell.length_b   1.000
_cell.length_c   1.000
_cell.angle_alpha   90.00
_cell.angle_beta   90.00
_cell.angle_gamma   90.00
#
_symmetry.space_group_name_H-M   'P 1'
#
loop_
_entity.id
_entity.type
_entity.pdbx_description
1 polymer ?
#
loop_
_entity_poly.entity_id
_entity_poly.type
_entity_poly.pdbx_seq_one_letter_code
_entity_poly.pdbx_strand_id
1 'polypeptide(L)'
;MEAIKQIRPQAEMRYREELDALAAADAENRRPLGWKLSPRAVRDFILGRSKPLEYQGRQVTITKKYLGNDALVERCIITLTGSRGLMLVGDPGTAKTMLSELLSAAISGVSTNTVQGTAGTTEDMIKYSWNYALLLAQGPSRQALVPSPLYTGMERGILTRFEEITRT
;
A
#
# COMPACT_ATOMS: atom_id res chain seq x y z
N MET A 1 10.47 -26.42 11.58
CA MET A 1 10.47 -25.58 10.37
C MET A 1 11.09 -24.24 10.76
N GLU A 2 12.31 -23.95 10.36
CA GLU A 2 12.88 -22.63 10.56
C GLU A 2 12.06 -21.60 9.75
N ALA A 3 11.63 -20.54 10.44
CA ALA A 3 10.94 -19.44 9.76
C ALA A 3 11.89 -18.84 8.73
N ILE A 4 11.49 -18.79 7.47
CA ILE A 4 12.23 -18.14 6.39
C ILE A 4 12.43 -16.69 6.81
N LYS A 5 13.67 -16.31 7.12
CA LYS A 5 14.03 -14.96 7.52
C LYS A 5 13.84 -14.05 6.31
N GLN A 6 12.80 -13.22 6.32
CA GLN A 6 12.61 -12.22 5.26
C GLN A 6 13.81 -11.26 5.22
N ILE A 7 14.44 -11.16 4.07
CA ILE A 7 15.61 -10.27 3.85
C ILE A 7 15.19 -8.80 4.00
N ARG A 8 13.96 -8.47 3.57
CA ARG A 8 13.36 -7.13 3.70
C ARG A 8 11.89 -7.26 4.10
N PRO A 9 11.52 -6.93 5.34
CA PRO A 9 10.12 -6.92 5.74
C PRO A 9 9.36 -5.79 5.03
N GLN A 10 8.05 -6.00 4.86
CA GLN A 10 7.13 -5.00 4.31
C GLN A 10 7.15 -3.71 5.14
N ALA A 11 6.80 -2.59 4.52
CA ALA A 11 6.87 -1.28 5.15
C ALA A 11 6.02 -1.19 6.44
N GLU A 12 4.83 -1.76 6.45
CA GLU A 12 3.95 -1.80 7.61
C GLU A 12 4.51 -2.62 8.78
N MET A 13 5.34 -3.62 8.50
CA MET A 13 6.04 -4.39 9.54
C MET A 13 7.31 -3.67 10.01
N ARG A 14 8.08 -3.13 9.06
CA ARG A 14 9.34 -2.43 9.32
C ARG A 14 9.15 -1.17 10.16
N TYR A 15 8.07 -0.44 9.91
CA TYR A 15 7.77 0.85 10.53
C TYR A 15 6.55 0.79 11.44
N ARG A 16 6.26 -0.38 11.99
CA ARG A 16 5.05 -0.63 12.78
C ARG A 16 4.88 0.35 13.94
N GLU A 17 5.93 0.55 14.73
CA GLU A 17 5.88 1.45 15.90
C GLU A 17 5.57 2.90 15.48
N GLU A 18 6.17 3.37 14.37
CA GLU A 18 5.91 4.71 13.85
C GLU A 18 4.46 4.85 13.34
N LEU A 19 3.94 3.82 12.65
CA LEU A 19 2.57 3.80 12.15
C LEU A 19 1.56 3.75 13.30
N ASP A 20 1.80 2.95 14.32
CA ASP A 20 0.94 2.84 15.50
C ASP A 20 0.92 4.15 16.30
N ALA A 21 2.08 4.79 16.50
CA ALA A 21 2.19 6.09 17.14
C ALA A 21 1.46 7.19 16.36
N LEU A 22 1.60 7.20 15.04
CA LEU A 22 0.87 8.13 14.18
C LEU A 22 -0.63 7.87 14.23
N ALA A 23 -1.09 6.63 14.19
CA ALA A 23 -2.50 6.29 14.26
C ALA A 23 -3.15 6.73 15.57
N ALA A 24 -2.43 6.59 16.70
CA ALA A 24 -2.88 7.06 17.99
C ALA A 24 -2.99 8.60 18.05
N ALA A 25 -1.97 9.32 17.53
CA ALA A 25 -1.98 10.78 17.49
C ALA A 25 -2.96 11.36 16.47
N ASP A 26 -3.40 10.57 15.50
CA ASP A 26 -4.27 10.95 14.38
C ASP A 26 -5.73 10.56 14.60
N ALA A 27 -6.09 10.00 15.75
CA ALA A 27 -7.39 9.38 16.00
C ALA A 27 -8.59 10.29 15.70
N GLU A 28 -8.49 11.58 16.03
CA GLU A 28 -9.55 12.57 15.86
C GLU A 28 -9.51 13.31 14.51
N ASN A 29 -8.48 13.11 13.72
CA ASN A 29 -8.36 13.78 12.44
C ASN A 29 -9.26 13.15 11.37
N ARG A 30 -9.83 13.99 10.49
CA ARG A 30 -10.62 13.53 9.36
C ARG A 30 -9.73 12.78 8.37
N ARG A 31 -10.21 11.63 7.90
CA ARG A 31 -9.55 10.79 6.91
C ARG A 31 -10.52 10.35 5.83
N PRO A 32 -10.04 10.15 4.59
CA PRO A 32 -10.86 9.56 3.53
C PRO A 32 -11.36 8.17 3.93
N LEU A 33 -12.47 7.76 3.36
CA LEU A 33 -13.05 6.44 3.62
C LEU A 33 -12.05 5.33 3.26
N GLY A 34 -11.88 4.38 4.17
CA GLY A 34 -10.95 3.26 4.01
C GLY A 34 -9.49 3.55 4.38
N TRP A 35 -9.12 4.82 4.61
CA TRP A 35 -7.76 5.16 5.01
C TRP A 35 -7.50 4.84 6.49
N LYS A 36 -6.31 4.34 6.79
CA LYS A 36 -5.83 4.11 8.17
C LYS A 36 -5.37 5.39 8.85
N LEU A 37 -4.71 6.27 8.10
CA LEU A 37 -4.19 7.55 8.57
C LEU A 37 -4.81 8.70 7.78
N SER A 38 -4.91 9.88 8.39
CA SER A 38 -5.26 11.11 7.67
C SER A 38 -4.18 11.48 6.64
N PRO A 39 -4.50 12.30 5.62
CA PRO A 39 -3.52 12.76 4.64
C PRO A 39 -2.29 13.42 5.29
N ARG A 40 -2.49 14.14 6.40
CA ARG A 40 -1.40 14.76 7.17
C ARG A 40 -0.51 13.71 7.82
N ALA A 41 -1.10 12.70 8.47
CA ALA A 41 -0.34 11.64 9.12
C ALA A 41 0.39 10.76 8.08
N VAL A 42 -0.19 10.51 6.89
CA VAL A 42 0.50 9.85 5.78
C VAL A 42 1.72 10.65 5.33
N ARG A 43 1.58 11.97 5.20
CA ARG A 43 2.71 12.86 4.89
C ARG A 43 3.79 12.77 5.96
N ASP A 44 3.41 12.90 7.21
CA ASP A 44 4.33 12.84 8.35
C ASP A 44 5.05 11.49 8.42
N PHE A 45 4.38 10.39 8.10
CA PHE A 45 4.99 9.06 8.00
C PHE A 45 6.11 9.02 6.96
N ILE A 46 5.89 9.60 5.78
CA ILE A 46 6.82 9.51 4.65
C ILE A 46 7.96 10.53 4.78
N LEU A 47 7.60 11.77 5.12
CA LEU A 47 8.54 12.91 5.16
C LEU A 47 9.18 13.14 6.52
N GLY A 48 8.70 12.43 7.56
CA GLY A 48 9.19 12.58 8.91
C GLY A 48 8.57 13.76 9.67
N ARG A 49 8.81 13.82 10.97
CA ARG A 49 8.40 14.89 11.86
C ARG A 49 9.59 15.47 12.63
N SER A 50 9.55 16.78 12.87
CA SER A 50 10.56 17.47 13.68
C SER A 50 10.43 17.13 15.17
N LYS A 51 9.22 16.82 15.64
CA LYS A 51 8.96 16.49 17.05
C LYS A 51 8.52 15.04 17.17
N PRO A 52 9.11 14.27 18.11
CA PRO A 52 8.67 12.92 18.38
C PRO A 52 7.20 12.90 18.86
N LEU A 53 6.57 11.74 18.75
CA LEU A 53 5.25 11.46 19.31
C LEU A 53 5.40 10.67 20.60
N GLU A 54 4.56 10.98 21.58
CA GLU A 54 4.43 10.14 22.75
C GLU A 54 3.48 8.97 22.44
N TYR A 55 3.98 7.74 22.59
CA TYR A 55 3.20 6.54 22.37
C TYR A 55 3.58 5.49 23.42
N GLN A 56 2.60 4.98 24.17
CA GLN A 56 2.78 3.98 25.23
C GLN A 56 3.89 4.36 26.24
N GLY A 57 3.97 5.63 26.64
CA GLY A 57 4.97 6.14 27.57
C GLY A 57 6.40 6.26 27.00
N ARG A 58 6.56 6.19 25.69
CA ARG A 58 7.84 6.35 24.98
C ARG A 58 7.77 7.44 23.94
N GLN A 59 8.92 8.05 23.66
CA GLN A 59 9.07 9.02 22.57
C GLN A 59 9.40 8.28 21.28
N VAL A 60 8.48 8.32 20.31
CA VAL A 60 8.65 7.69 18.99
C VAL A 60 8.99 8.78 17.97
N THR A 61 10.17 8.67 17.37
CA THR A 61 10.61 9.56 16.30
C THR A 61 10.12 9.06 14.95
N ILE A 62 9.40 9.90 14.21
CA ILE A 62 8.97 9.58 12.86
C ILE A 62 10.06 10.01 11.89
N THR A 63 10.75 9.04 11.31
CA THR A 63 11.91 9.28 10.46
C THR A 63 11.51 9.64 9.02
N LYS A 64 12.32 10.47 8.35
CA LYS A 64 12.14 10.73 6.90
C LYS A 64 12.55 9.48 6.11
N LYS A 65 11.65 8.96 5.29
CA LYS A 65 11.84 7.71 4.53
C LYS A 65 12.06 7.95 3.05
N TYR A 66 11.50 9.02 2.51
CA TYR A 66 11.65 9.39 1.11
C TYR A 66 12.60 10.59 0.99
N LEU A 67 13.75 10.35 0.35
CA LEU A 67 14.78 11.36 0.08
C LEU A 67 14.63 11.83 -1.36
N GLY A 68 13.78 12.84 -1.58
CA GLY A 68 13.49 13.36 -2.90
C GLY A 68 12.68 14.64 -2.82
N ASN A 69 11.83 14.87 -3.80
CA ASN A 69 10.97 16.05 -3.85
C ASN A 69 9.76 15.87 -2.92
N ASP A 70 9.74 16.59 -1.80
CA ASP A 70 8.65 16.53 -0.81
C ASP A 70 7.30 16.93 -1.43
N ALA A 71 7.28 17.90 -2.35
CA ALA A 71 6.07 18.30 -3.06
C ALA A 71 5.51 17.19 -3.97
N LEU A 72 6.34 16.25 -4.44
CA LEU A 72 5.87 15.07 -5.15
C LEU A 72 5.05 14.18 -4.22
N VAL A 73 5.55 13.92 -3.01
CA VAL A 73 4.85 13.11 -2.00
C VAL A 73 3.50 13.75 -1.66
N GLU A 74 3.46 15.06 -1.42
CA GLU A 74 2.23 15.79 -1.12
C GLU A 74 1.22 15.71 -2.27
N ARG A 75 1.67 15.86 -3.52
CA ARG A 75 0.80 15.70 -4.70
C ARG A 75 0.25 14.27 -4.82
N CYS A 76 1.07 13.25 -4.55
CA CYS A 76 0.61 11.87 -4.54
C CYS A 76 -0.51 11.66 -3.50
N ILE A 77 -0.33 12.16 -2.30
CA ILE A 77 -1.33 12.07 -1.23
C ILE A 77 -2.62 12.79 -1.64
N ILE A 78 -2.53 14.03 -2.13
CA ILE A 78 -3.70 14.79 -2.58
C ILE A 78 -4.44 14.06 -3.71
N THR A 79 -3.72 13.50 -4.68
CA THR A 79 -4.34 12.73 -5.77
C THR A 79 -5.13 11.53 -5.24
N LEU A 80 -4.57 10.80 -4.27
CA LEU A 80 -5.19 9.63 -3.68
C LEU A 80 -6.34 9.94 -2.71
N THR A 81 -6.48 11.19 -2.23
CA THR A 81 -7.67 11.59 -1.43
C THR A 81 -8.93 11.67 -2.28
N GLY A 82 -8.79 11.81 -3.58
CA GLY A 82 -9.89 11.83 -4.53
C GLY A 82 -10.21 10.43 -5.09
N SER A 83 -10.97 10.40 -6.17
CA SER A 83 -11.36 9.19 -6.89
C SER A 83 -10.40 8.81 -8.03
N ARG A 84 -9.18 9.34 -8.02
CA ARG A 84 -8.21 9.15 -9.11
C ARG A 84 -7.12 8.15 -8.73
N GLY A 85 -6.68 7.36 -9.72
CA GLY A 85 -5.45 6.58 -9.61
C GLY A 85 -4.20 7.46 -9.70
N LEU A 86 -3.09 6.97 -9.17
CA LEU A 86 -1.78 7.60 -9.22
C LEU A 86 -0.86 6.79 -10.12
N MET A 87 -0.21 7.44 -11.08
CA MET A 87 0.82 6.83 -11.92
C MET A 87 2.17 7.52 -11.66
N LEU A 88 3.15 6.75 -11.22
CA LEU A 88 4.52 7.21 -10.99
C LEU A 88 5.39 6.86 -12.20
N VAL A 89 5.83 7.87 -12.93
CA VAL A 89 6.69 7.74 -14.11
C VAL A 89 8.06 8.35 -13.81
N GLY A 90 9.11 7.72 -14.26
CA GLY A 90 10.49 8.20 -14.10
C GLY A 90 11.51 7.09 -14.33
N ASP A 91 12.78 7.44 -14.34
CA ASP A 91 13.90 6.55 -14.61
C ASP A 91 14.01 5.39 -13.59
N PRO A 92 14.62 4.27 -13.95
CA PRO A 92 14.98 3.21 -13.00
C PRO A 92 15.77 3.77 -11.81
N GLY A 93 15.53 3.25 -10.60
CA GLY A 93 16.25 3.67 -9.40
C GLY A 93 15.75 4.95 -8.73
N THR A 94 14.70 5.61 -9.23
CA THR A 94 14.13 6.84 -8.63
C THR A 94 13.18 6.58 -7.46
N ALA A 95 13.24 5.41 -6.85
CA ALA A 95 12.48 5.01 -5.65
C ALA A 95 10.94 5.02 -5.81
N LYS A 96 10.41 4.87 -7.04
CA LYS A 96 8.95 4.82 -7.31
C LYS A 96 8.26 3.69 -6.52
N THR A 97 8.79 2.49 -6.60
CA THR A 97 8.29 1.31 -5.88
C THR A 97 8.32 1.52 -4.36
N MET A 98 9.39 2.14 -3.82
CA MET A 98 9.46 2.46 -2.40
C MET A 98 8.38 3.49 -2.00
N LEU A 99 8.16 4.53 -2.80
CA LEU A 99 7.13 5.53 -2.52
C LEU A 99 5.73 4.90 -2.56
N SER A 100 5.44 4.07 -3.56
CA SER A 100 4.14 3.36 -3.66
C SER A 100 3.93 2.39 -2.48
N GLU A 101 4.98 1.71 -2.03
CA GLU A 101 4.97 0.84 -0.85
C GLU A 101 4.64 1.63 0.43
N LEU A 102 5.33 2.77 0.67
CA LEU A 102 5.10 3.63 1.83
C LEU A 102 3.68 4.22 1.85
N LEU A 103 3.18 4.69 0.69
CA LEU A 103 1.82 5.18 0.55
C LEU A 103 0.80 4.08 0.88
N SER A 104 0.98 2.87 0.34
CA SER A 104 0.07 1.75 0.60
C SER A 104 0.09 1.31 2.05
N ALA A 105 1.26 1.24 2.68
CA ALA A 105 1.39 0.91 4.11
C ALA A 105 0.68 1.94 5.00
N ALA A 106 0.86 3.24 4.75
CA ALA A 106 0.26 4.30 5.55
C ALA A 106 -1.25 4.46 5.31
N ILE A 107 -1.70 4.31 4.07
CA ILE A 107 -3.10 4.50 3.68
C ILE A 107 -3.94 3.25 4.00
N SER A 108 -3.48 2.09 3.57
CA SER A 108 -4.25 0.82 3.62
C SER A 108 -3.82 -0.11 4.76
N GLY A 109 -2.67 0.13 5.37
CA GLY A 109 -2.07 -0.77 6.35
C GLY A 109 -1.49 -2.06 5.74
N VAL A 110 -1.46 -2.14 4.41
CA VAL A 110 -0.97 -3.29 3.63
C VAL A 110 -0.26 -2.78 2.39
N SER A 111 0.99 -3.18 2.19
CA SER A 111 1.79 -2.83 1.02
C SER A 111 1.97 -3.97 0.01
N THR A 112 1.48 -5.16 0.33
CA THR A 112 1.67 -6.37 -0.50
C THR A 112 0.57 -6.63 -1.52
N ASN A 113 -0.50 -5.83 -1.53
CA ASN A 113 -1.58 -5.96 -2.52
C ASN A 113 -1.12 -5.42 -3.88
N THR A 114 -0.33 -6.23 -4.61
CA THR A 114 0.43 -5.80 -5.79
C THR A 114 0.19 -6.74 -6.97
N VAL A 115 -0.03 -6.17 -8.14
CA VAL A 115 0.03 -6.84 -9.43
C VAL A 115 1.40 -6.55 -10.05
N GLN A 116 2.19 -7.58 -10.29
CA GLN A 116 3.46 -7.47 -10.99
C GLN A 116 3.23 -7.64 -12.49
N GLY A 117 3.44 -6.57 -13.26
CA GLY A 117 3.34 -6.61 -14.71
C GLY A 117 4.52 -7.34 -15.35
N THR A 118 4.22 -8.23 -16.28
CA THR A 118 5.19 -8.95 -17.11
C THR A 118 4.63 -9.09 -18.53
N ALA A 119 5.44 -9.45 -19.50
CA ALA A 119 4.97 -9.69 -20.88
C ALA A 119 3.92 -10.82 -20.98
N GLY A 120 3.79 -11.64 -19.94
CA GLY A 120 2.78 -12.72 -19.87
C GLY A 120 1.59 -12.39 -18.97
N THR A 121 1.47 -11.14 -18.49
CA THR A 121 0.33 -10.74 -17.65
C THR A 121 -0.94 -10.71 -18.48
N THR A 122 -1.92 -11.49 -18.08
CA THR A 122 -3.22 -11.59 -18.75
C THR A 122 -4.29 -10.80 -17.98
N GLU A 123 -5.41 -10.53 -18.63
CA GLU A 123 -6.56 -9.85 -18.03
C GLU A 123 -7.07 -10.61 -16.78
N ASP A 124 -7.08 -11.92 -16.81
CA ASP A 124 -7.50 -12.77 -15.69
C ASP A 124 -6.59 -12.63 -14.46
N MET A 125 -5.29 -12.40 -14.66
CA MET A 125 -4.36 -12.14 -13.57
C MET A 125 -4.61 -10.79 -12.90
N ILE A 126 -5.17 -9.84 -13.67
CA ILE A 126 -5.48 -8.50 -13.16
C ILE A 126 -6.85 -8.48 -12.48
N LYS A 127 -7.89 -9.05 -13.11
CA LYS A 127 -9.27 -8.99 -12.64
C LYS A 127 -9.56 -10.06 -11.58
N TYR A 128 -9.59 -11.30 -11.97
CA TYR A 128 -9.76 -12.51 -11.13
C TYR A 128 -9.54 -13.73 -12.01
N SER A 129 -9.31 -14.87 -11.39
CA SER A 129 -9.24 -16.16 -12.08
C SER A 129 -10.20 -17.17 -11.46
N TRP A 130 -10.27 -18.37 -12.06
CA TRP A 130 -11.13 -19.44 -11.56
C TRP A 130 -10.32 -20.62 -11.05
N ASN A 131 -10.74 -21.18 -9.94
CA ASN A 131 -10.34 -22.52 -9.56
C ASN A 131 -11.12 -23.51 -10.45
N TYR A 132 -10.48 -23.99 -11.51
CA TYR A 132 -11.14 -24.85 -12.51
C TYR A 132 -11.69 -26.15 -11.94
N ALA A 133 -11.07 -26.73 -10.91
CA ALA A 133 -11.58 -27.93 -10.26
C ALA A 133 -12.94 -27.67 -9.59
N LEU A 134 -13.08 -26.56 -8.87
CA LEU A 134 -14.35 -26.16 -8.26
C LEU A 134 -15.36 -25.72 -9.32
N LEU A 135 -14.92 -25.02 -10.35
CA LEU A 135 -15.77 -24.57 -11.44
C LEU A 135 -16.43 -25.76 -12.16
N LEU A 136 -15.69 -26.82 -12.44
CA LEU A 136 -16.21 -28.04 -13.07
C LEU A 136 -17.13 -28.85 -12.13
N ALA A 137 -16.82 -28.87 -10.83
CA ALA A 137 -17.58 -29.66 -9.87
C ALA A 137 -18.90 -28.99 -9.44
N GLN A 138 -18.93 -27.65 -9.32
CA GLN A 138 -20.02 -26.89 -8.69
C GLN A 138 -20.59 -25.77 -9.56
N GLY A 139 -20.03 -25.57 -10.76
CA GLY A 139 -20.36 -24.44 -11.61
C GLY A 139 -19.76 -23.10 -11.13
N PRO A 140 -20.10 -22.00 -11.81
CA PRO A 140 -19.66 -20.66 -11.43
C PRO A 140 -20.20 -20.28 -10.04
N SER A 141 -19.29 -20.11 -9.09
CA SER A 141 -19.65 -19.77 -7.70
C SER A 141 -18.58 -18.84 -7.10
N ARG A 142 -18.95 -18.12 -6.04
CA ARG A 142 -18.00 -17.28 -5.32
C ARG A 142 -16.86 -18.09 -4.70
N GLN A 143 -17.08 -19.38 -4.41
CA GLN A 143 -16.05 -20.27 -3.88
C GLN A 143 -15.04 -20.70 -4.95
N ALA A 144 -15.48 -20.78 -6.24
CA ALA A 144 -14.62 -21.09 -7.36
C ALA A 144 -13.82 -19.87 -7.87
N LEU A 145 -14.17 -18.65 -7.43
CA LEU A 145 -13.47 -17.44 -7.82
C LEU A 145 -12.19 -17.28 -7.01
N VAL A 146 -11.07 -17.05 -7.72
CA VAL A 146 -9.76 -16.73 -7.13
C VAL A 146 -9.53 -15.23 -7.30
N PRO A 147 -9.61 -14.43 -6.21
CA PRO A 147 -9.48 -12.99 -6.29
C PRO A 147 -8.05 -12.58 -6.64
N SER A 148 -7.93 -11.63 -7.56
CA SER A 148 -6.66 -10.93 -7.82
C SER A 148 -6.40 -9.83 -6.78
N PRO A 149 -5.22 -9.20 -6.78
CA PRO A 149 -4.99 -8.01 -5.97
C PRO A 149 -5.95 -6.86 -6.30
N LEU A 150 -6.33 -6.67 -7.58
CA LEU A 150 -7.30 -5.63 -7.95
C LEU A 150 -8.68 -5.93 -7.37
N TYR A 151 -9.16 -7.16 -7.52
CA TYR A 151 -10.43 -7.60 -6.93
C TYR A 151 -10.43 -7.40 -5.42
N THR A 152 -9.37 -7.83 -4.74
CA THR A 152 -9.17 -7.66 -3.30
C THR A 152 -9.16 -6.18 -2.90
N GLY A 153 -8.50 -5.35 -3.70
CA GLY A 153 -8.45 -3.89 -3.50
C GLY A 153 -9.83 -3.25 -3.55
N MET A 154 -10.64 -3.62 -4.55
CA MET A 154 -12.02 -3.14 -4.70
C MET A 154 -12.95 -3.66 -3.61
N GLU A 155 -12.84 -4.94 -3.25
CA GLU A 155 -13.67 -5.55 -2.21
C GLU A 155 -13.41 -4.97 -0.81
N ARG A 156 -12.14 -4.71 -0.49
CA ARG A 156 -11.71 -4.28 0.86
C ARG A 156 -11.47 -2.79 1.00
N GLY A 157 -11.53 -2.02 -0.09
CA GLY A 157 -11.24 -0.60 -0.09
C GLY A 157 -9.77 -0.29 0.24
N ILE A 158 -8.83 -1.13 -0.22
CA ILE A 158 -7.39 -0.96 -0.04
C ILE A 158 -6.69 -0.64 -1.35
N LEU A 159 -5.55 0.04 -1.28
CA LEU A 159 -4.78 0.36 -2.48
C LEU A 159 -4.26 -0.91 -3.15
N THR A 160 -4.42 -0.96 -4.47
CA THR A 160 -3.76 -1.95 -5.32
C THR A 160 -2.60 -1.28 -6.03
N ARG A 161 -1.42 -1.86 -5.92
CA ARG A 161 -0.21 -1.41 -6.60
C ARG A 161 -0.03 -2.19 -7.88
N PHE A 162 0.25 -1.47 -8.97
CA PHE A 162 0.69 -2.06 -10.23
C PHE A 162 2.17 -1.71 -10.42
N GLU A 163 3.02 -2.70 -10.42
CA GLU A 163 4.44 -2.54 -10.71
C GLU A 163 4.72 -2.94 -12.18
N GLU A 164 5.63 -2.22 -12.83
CA GLU A 164 6.05 -2.51 -14.22
C GLU A 164 4.89 -2.52 -15.24
N ILE A 165 3.91 -1.63 -15.07
CA ILE A 165 2.68 -1.60 -15.90
C ILE A 165 2.95 -1.49 -17.41
N THR A 166 4.11 -0.96 -17.82
CA THR A 166 4.50 -0.85 -19.23
C THR A 166 4.99 -2.16 -19.85
N ARG A 167 5.05 -3.24 -19.07
CA ARG A 167 5.45 -4.58 -19.52
C ARG A 167 4.27 -5.52 -19.70
N THR A 168 3.05 -5.02 -19.51
CA THR A 168 1.81 -5.80 -19.68
C THR A 168 1.27 -5.66 -21.11
#